data_c09f6380d5404d3b0eecebe0e04e8c79
#
_entry.id   c09f6380d5404d3b0eecebe0e04e8c79
#
_cell.length_a   1.000
_cell.length_b   1.000
_cell.length_c   1.000
_cell.angle_alpha   90.00
_cell.angle_beta   90.00
_cell.angle_gamma   90.00
#
_symmetry.space_group_name_H-M   'P 1'
#
loop_
_entity.id
_entity.type
_entity.pdbx_description
1 polymer ?
#
loop_
_entity_poly.entity_id
_entity_poly.type
_entity_poly.pdbx_seq_one_letter_code
_entity_poly.pdbx_strand_id
1 'polypeptide(L)'
;MTLDTADDRRRAARMFVAVAAGFVASGAALSAAGPGTANPGKSNVVTPTDPAADEAVYLERFHRLEQAFKGVGALEYYEPLEPVPGAARSRPLPLATPAARTIDAAALQEAREYAARNNSRALIVWRAGRVEEASYFGDATAGSTFPSRSLAKPMSAVAVGRALALGKLRSLDQPVSDFVAEWRDDPRRSKILVRHLLDMRSGFLPQAFAPTAGDILNRAYLHPRHDEIIVREYPVVDEPGTRFEYNNATAEMVAVLLERATGRRYAEFLSTEILQPLGAAGGEVWVNRPGGVAHSGCCLMLPAETWLRLGILLLQDGVWNGRRLLPAGYVAQMRQGTPQNPYYGLGIYPSGPYVARRGFANPEREPEARRVLHSEPYLAADLFLFDGNANQVVYVVPSEQLVILRVGEAPPRGPGREWDNAHLPNVVMRGIRRGPGKAPPPPQPRT
;
A
#
# COMPACT_ATOMS: atom_id res chain seq x y z
N MET A 1 24.10 23.32 10.66
CA MET A 1 24.26 23.62 9.23
C MET A 1 22.84 23.66 8.66
N THR A 2 22.28 24.84 8.56
CA THR A 2 20.92 25.09 8.07
C THR A 2 20.91 24.83 6.56
N LEU A 3 20.08 23.91 6.12
CA LEU A 3 19.87 23.61 4.69
C LEU A 3 19.05 24.75 4.09
N ASP A 4 19.72 25.70 3.47
CA ASP A 4 19.11 26.97 3.05
C ASP A 4 18.48 26.95 1.64
N THR A 5 18.71 25.91 0.85
CA THR A 5 18.14 25.79 -0.49
C THR A 5 17.41 24.47 -0.70
N ALA A 6 16.43 24.44 -1.62
CA ALA A 6 15.73 23.23 -2.03
C ALA A 6 16.70 22.15 -2.52
N ASP A 7 17.83 22.54 -3.10
CA ASP A 7 18.86 21.64 -3.63
C ASP A 7 19.69 20.99 -2.50
N ASP A 8 19.99 21.73 -1.44
CA ASP A 8 20.68 21.20 -0.25
C ASP A 8 19.79 20.21 0.51
N ARG A 9 18.49 20.51 0.62
CA ARG A 9 17.50 19.60 1.20
C ARG A 9 17.33 18.33 0.36
N ARG A 10 17.38 18.43 -0.97
CA ARG A 10 17.37 17.26 -1.89
C ARG A 10 18.64 16.42 -1.74
N ARG A 11 19.80 17.02 -1.56
CA ARG A 11 21.09 16.32 -1.34
C ARG A 11 21.10 15.60 0.02
N ALA A 12 20.59 16.21 1.07
CA ALA A 12 20.46 15.57 2.39
C ALA A 12 19.46 14.40 2.36
N ALA A 13 18.30 14.57 1.73
CA ALA A 13 17.34 13.50 1.51
C ALA A 13 17.96 12.32 0.73
N ARG A 14 18.82 12.60 -0.25
CA ARG A 14 19.53 11.56 -1.02
C ARG A 14 20.55 10.76 -0.21
N MET A 15 21.24 11.39 0.75
CA MET A 15 22.25 10.72 1.57
C MET A 15 21.63 9.80 2.62
N PHE A 16 20.47 10.15 3.20
CA PHE A 16 19.83 9.38 4.27
C PHE A 16 18.87 8.27 3.81
N VAL A 17 18.31 8.36 2.61
CA VAL A 17 17.62 7.20 1.96
C VAL A 17 18.55 5.97 1.92
N ALA A 18 19.87 6.20 1.96
CA ALA A 18 20.86 5.12 1.98
C ALA A 18 20.87 4.28 3.27
N VAL A 19 20.47 4.81 4.42
CA VAL A 19 20.59 4.15 5.73
C VAL A 19 19.31 3.37 6.12
N ALA A 20 18.12 3.84 5.71
CA ALA A 20 16.84 3.33 6.20
C ALA A 20 16.43 1.92 5.69
N ALA A 21 17.12 1.34 4.71
CA ALA A 21 16.75 0.02 4.15
C ALA A 21 17.69 -1.12 4.55
N GLY A 22 18.54 -0.92 5.56
CA GLY A 22 19.63 -1.84 5.94
C GLY A 22 19.37 -2.78 7.11
N PHE A 23 18.29 -2.65 7.88
CA PHE A 23 18.16 -3.40 9.12
C PHE A 23 16.97 -4.35 9.15
N VAL A 24 17.28 -5.62 9.37
CA VAL A 24 16.38 -6.71 9.71
C VAL A 24 16.17 -6.69 11.23
N ALA A 25 14.94 -6.58 11.69
CA ALA A 25 14.61 -6.86 13.07
C ALA A 25 14.52 -8.36 13.28
N SER A 26 15.24 -8.87 14.25
CA SER A 26 15.06 -10.21 14.82
C SER A 26 13.67 -10.28 15.49
N GLY A 27 12.92 -11.32 15.19
CA GLY A 27 11.57 -11.49 15.70
C GLY A 27 11.52 -11.59 17.23
N ALA A 28 10.68 -10.78 17.83
CA ALA A 28 10.13 -11.04 19.15
C ALA A 28 8.61 -11.21 18.99
N ALA A 29 8.11 -12.36 19.43
CA ALA A 29 6.70 -12.71 19.39
C ALA A 29 5.90 -11.77 20.30
N LEU A 30 4.91 -11.07 19.76
CA LEU A 30 3.91 -10.33 20.53
C LEU A 30 2.72 -11.24 20.83
N SER A 31 2.49 -11.44 22.11
CA SER A 31 1.36 -12.16 22.67
C SER A 31 0.05 -11.45 22.35
N ALA A 32 -0.92 -12.18 21.82
CA ALA A 32 -2.27 -11.70 21.53
C ALA A 32 -3.04 -11.41 22.84
N ALA A 33 -3.49 -10.18 23.00
CA ALA A 33 -4.51 -9.83 23.99
C ALA A 33 -5.91 -10.13 23.43
N GLY A 34 -6.75 -10.78 24.22
CA GLY A 34 -8.10 -11.21 23.84
C GLY A 34 -9.10 -10.05 23.66
N PRO A 35 -10.29 -10.32 23.09
CA PRO A 35 -11.21 -9.29 22.64
C PRO A 35 -11.95 -8.60 23.80
N GLY A 36 -11.72 -7.30 23.93
CA GLY A 36 -12.51 -6.42 24.78
C GLY A 36 -13.79 -5.99 24.05
N THR A 37 -14.92 -6.13 24.72
CA THR A 37 -16.24 -5.73 24.23
C THR A 37 -16.35 -4.22 24.07
N ALA A 38 -16.57 -3.76 22.83
CA ALA A 38 -16.78 -2.36 22.52
C ALA A 38 -18.21 -1.92 22.85
N ASN A 39 -18.32 -0.82 23.59
CA ASN A 39 -19.58 -0.14 23.89
C ASN A 39 -19.85 0.94 22.82
N PRO A 40 -20.97 0.95 22.09
CA PRO A 40 -21.25 1.94 21.07
C PRO A 40 -21.91 3.18 21.69
N GLY A 41 -21.27 4.32 21.51
CA GLY A 41 -21.90 5.62 21.71
C GLY A 41 -21.13 6.58 22.61
N LYS A 42 -20.17 7.30 22.04
CA LYS A 42 -19.77 8.62 22.52
C LYS A 42 -19.41 9.52 21.34
N SER A 43 -20.07 10.68 21.28
CA SER A 43 -19.79 11.76 20.34
C SER A 43 -18.31 12.17 20.38
N ASN A 44 -17.71 12.44 19.21
CA ASN A 44 -16.35 12.95 19.05
C ASN A 44 -16.25 14.36 19.66
N VAL A 45 -15.93 14.43 20.94
CA VAL A 45 -15.40 15.64 21.54
C VAL A 45 -13.92 15.67 21.13
N VAL A 46 -13.57 16.55 20.19
CA VAL A 46 -12.17 16.90 19.92
C VAL A 46 -11.60 17.48 21.22
N THR A 47 -10.80 16.70 21.92
CA THR A 47 -10.09 17.17 23.12
C THR A 47 -9.18 18.30 22.70
N PRO A 48 -9.18 19.47 23.40
CA PRO A 48 -8.21 20.53 23.13
C PRO A 48 -6.82 19.94 23.20
N THR A 49 -6.04 20.12 22.14
CA THR A 49 -4.71 19.55 22.02
C THR A 49 -3.76 20.38 22.85
N ASP A 50 -3.00 19.68 23.69
CA ASP A 50 -1.82 20.24 24.37
C ASP A 50 -0.62 20.08 23.42
N PRO A 51 -0.06 21.19 22.87
CA PRO A 51 1.09 21.11 21.98
C PRO A 51 2.32 20.47 22.63
N ALA A 52 2.47 20.58 23.94
CA ALA A 52 3.58 19.97 24.68
C ALA A 52 3.40 18.44 24.76
N ALA A 53 2.16 17.95 24.91
CA ALA A 53 1.86 16.53 24.88
C ALA A 53 2.06 15.93 23.48
N ASP A 54 1.66 16.63 22.43
CA ASP A 54 1.90 16.22 21.04
C ASP A 54 3.40 16.13 20.73
N GLU A 55 4.19 17.09 21.19
CA GLU A 55 5.64 17.09 21.02
C GLU A 55 6.31 15.93 21.80
N ALA A 56 5.85 15.63 23.00
CA ALA A 56 6.37 14.49 23.77
C ALA A 56 6.11 13.15 23.06
N VAL A 57 4.91 12.94 22.52
CA VAL A 57 4.57 11.75 21.72
C VAL A 57 5.42 11.68 20.45
N TYR A 58 5.65 12.82 19.79
CA TYR A 58 6.52 12.88 18.62
C TYR A 58 7.95 12.45 18.95
N LEU A 59 8.54 13.01 20.01
CA LEU A 59 9.91 12.69 20.41
C LEU A 59 10.06 11.22 20.82
N GLU A 60 9.07 10.62 21.45
CA GLU A 60 9.05 9.18 21.74
C GLU A 60 9.07 8.34 20.46
N ARG A 61 8.21 8.68 19.48
CA ARG A 61 8.17 7.99 18.17
C ARG A 61 9.49 8.17 17.41
N PHE A 62 10.06 9.36 17.43
CA PHE A 62 11.35 9.63 16.82
C PHE A 62 12.48 8.82 17.46
N HIS A 63 12.53 8.75 18.80
CA HIS A 63 13.51 7.93 19.51
C HIS A 63 13.38 6.44 19.16
N ARG A 64 12.16 5.90 19.09
CA ARG A 64 11.93 4.51 18.65
C ARG A 64 12.44 4.27 17.23
N LEU A 65 12.21 5.20 16.32
CA LEU A 65 12.75 5.14 14.97
C LEU A 65 14.29 5.11 14.95
N GLU A 66 14.94 5.96 15.76
CA GLU A 66 16.40 5.95 15.90
C GLU A 66 16.92 4.60 16.42
N GLN A 67 16.25 4.00 17.43
CA GLN A 67 16.62 2.70 17.96
C GLN A 67 16.45 1.60 16.91
N ALA A 68 15.36 1.63 16.15
CA ALA A 68 15.12 0.69 15.07
C ALA A 68 16.21 0.76 13.99
N PHE A 69 16.70 1.95 13.66
CA PHE A 69 17.84 2.12 12.74
C PHE A 69 19.17 1.57 13.31
N LYS A 70 19.29 1.51 14.62
CA LYS A 70 20.42 0.86 15.30
C LYS A 70 20.23 -0.65 15.49
N GLY A 71 19.15 -1.22 14.96
CA GLY A 71 18.81 -2.65 15.10
C GLY A 71 18.16 -3.01 16.43
N VAL A 72 17.67 -2.03 17.19
CA VAL A 72 17.00 -2.24 18.48
C VAL A 72 15.51 -1.97 18.33
N GLY A 73 14.68 -2.98 18.56
CA GLY A 73 13.22 -2.88 18.44
C GLY A 73 12.70 -2.99 17.01
N ALA A 74 11.41 -2.73 16.84
CA ALA A 74 10.74 -2.75 15.55
C ALA A 74 10.66 -1.36 14.93
N LEU A 75 10.84 -1.28 13.61
CA LEU A 75 10.64 -0.04 12.85
C LEU A 75 9.15 0.37 12.85
N GLU A 76 8.28 -0.61 12.95
CA GLU A 76 6.85 -0.41 12.86
C GLU A 76 6.22 -0.48 14.24
N TYR A 77 5.84 0.69 14.70
CA TYR A 77 5.07 0.87 15.91
C TYR A 77 3.86 1.74 15.60
N TYR A 78 2.74 1.07 15.37
CA TYR A 78 1.52 1.71 14.91
C TYR A 78 0.55 1.93 16.08
N GLU A 79 0.65 3.08 16.73
CA GLU A 79 -0.25 3.51 17.80
C GLU A 79 -0.51 5.01 17.73
N PRO A 80 -1.77 5.45 18.00
CA PRO A 80 -2.95 4.63 18.27
C PRO A 80 -3.56 4.02 17.01
N LEU A 81 -4.30 2.91 17.18
CA LEU A 81 -5.07 2.26 16.12
C LEU A 81 -6.55 2.65 16.21
N GLU A 82 -7.19 2.87 15.06
CA GLU A 82 -8.62 3.09 14.92
C GLU A 82 -9.26 1.88 14.23
N PRO A 83 -10.36 1.30 14.77
CA PRO A 83 -11.05 0.19 14.14
C PRO A 83 -11.57 0.54 12.73
N VAL A 84 -11.40 -0.40 11.79
CA VAL A 84 -12.00 -0.41 10.45
C VAL A 84 -12.92 -1.62 10.35
N PRO A 85 -14.19 -1.53 10.78
CA PRO A 85 -15.09 -2.66 10.81
C PRO A 85 -15.31 -3.26 9.42
N GLY A 86 -15.26 -4.59 9.32
CA GLY A 86 -15.58 -5.32 8.12
C GLY A 86 -17.09 -5.57 7.97
N ALA A 87 -17.44 -6.49 7.07
CA ALA A 87 -18.79 -6.97 6.93
C ALA A 87 -19.24 -7.71 8.21
N ALA A 88 -20.48 -7.47 8.65
CA ALA A 88 -21.05 -8.12 9.84
C ALA A 88 -21.02 -9.66 9.75
N ARG A 89 -21.05 -10.20 8.53
CA ARG A 89 -20.86 -11.62 8.22
C ARG A 89 -19.88 -11.73 7.06
N SER A 90 -18.58 -11.74 7.39
CA SER A 90 -17.56 -12.11 6.41
C SER A 90 -17.69 -13.59 6.11
N ARG A 91 -17.85 -13.93 4.82
CA ARG A 91 -17.87 -15.34 4.35
C ARG A 91 -16.56 -15.57 3.61
N PRO A 92 -15.78 -16.60 3.98
CA PRO A 92 -14.59 -16.97 3.23
C PRO A 92 -14.89 -17.16 1.74
N LEU A 93 -13.92 -16.86 0.90
CA LEU A 93 -14.04 -17.14 -0.53
C LEU A 93 -14.15 -18.65 -0.78
N PRO A 94 -14.91 -19.10 -1.80
CA PRO A 94 -15.06 -20.50 -2.08
C PRO A 94 -13.71 -21.18 -2.37
N LEU A 95 -13.45 -22.32 -1.71
CA LEU A 95 -12.27 -23.15 -1.97
C LEU A 95 -12.50 -24.07 -3.15
N ALA A 96 -11.47 -24.29 -3.96
CA ALA A 96 -11.45 -25.33 -4.97
C ALA A 96 -11.26 -26.70 -4.31
N THR A 97 -12.12 -27.67 -4.64
CA THR A 97 -11.80 -29.08 -4.34
C THR A 97 -10.60 -29.54 -5.18
N PRO A 98 -9.83 -30.57 -4.77
CA PRO A 98 -8.69 -31.04 -5.56
C PRO A 98 -9.04 -31.35 -7.03
N ALA A 99 -10.23 -31.91 -7.27
CA ALA A 99 -10.72 -32.20 -8.63
C ALA A 99 -11.13 -30.96 -9.43
N ALA A 100 -11.52 -29.88 -8.77
CA ALA A 100 -11.93 -28.62 -9.39
C ALA A 100 -10.77 -27.62 -9.56
N ARG A 101 -9.58 -27.93 -9.07
CA ARG A 101 -8.40 -27.06 -9.25
C ARG A 101 -8.06 -26.93 -10.73
N THR A 102 -7.70 -25.74 -11.13
CA THR A 102 -7.29 -25.39 -12.50
C THR A 102 -5.79 -25.13 -12.60
N ILE A 103 -5.08 -25.23 -11.50
CA ILE A 103 -3.62 -25.12 -11.40
C ILE A 103 -3.06 -26.47 -10.93
N ASP A 104 -1.95 -26.89 -11.51
CA ASP A 104 -1.29 -28.14 -11.15
C ASP A 104 -0.84 -28.16 -9.71
N ALA A 105 -1.01 -29.27 -9.03
CA ALA A 105 -0.64 -29.44 -7.63
C ALA A 105 0.86 -29.20 -7.39
N ALA A 106 1.72 -29.58 -8.33
CA ALA A 106 3.16 -29.36 -8.26
C ALA A 106 3.50 -27.86 -8.25
N ALA A 107 2.86 -27.06 -9.11
CA ALA A 107 3.06 -25.61 -9.15
C ALA A 107 2.58 -24.91 -7.87
N LEU A 108 1.43 -25.34 -7.33
CA LEU A 108 0.94 -24.83 -6.03
C LEU A 108 1.88 -25.21 -4.87
N GLN A 109 2.43 -26.43 -4.91
CA GLN A 109 3.43 -26.87 -3.92
C GLN A 109 4.71 -26.04 -3.99
N GLU A 110 5.26 -25.82 -5.20
CA GLU A 110 6.43 -24.98 -5.40
C GLU A 110 6.20 -23.53 -4.93
N ALA A 111 5.04 -22.96 -5.25
CA ALA A 111 4.65 -21.63 -4.78
C ALA A 111 4.60 -21.55 -3.24
N ARG A 112 4.06 -22.58 -2.57
CA ARG A 112 4.00 -22.69 -1.11
C ARG A 112 5.39 -22.80 -0.50
N GLU A 113 6.25 -23.64 -1.07
CA GLU A 113 7.63 -23.78 -0.62
C GLU A 113 8.43 -22.50 -0.81
N TYR A 114 8.23 -21.81 -1.95
CA TYR A 114 8.84 -20.50 -2.18
C TYR A 114 8.37 -19.48 -1.13
N ALA A 115 7.09 -19.42 -0.85
CA ALA A 115 6.55 -18.53 0.18
C ALA A 115 7.13 -18.86 1.57
N ALA A 116 7.18 -20.15 1.95
CA ALA A 116 7.69 -20.58 3.24
C ALA A 116 9.16 -20.17 3.47
N ARG A 117 10.05 -20.44 2.49
CA ARG A 117 11.48 -20.08 2.60
C ARG A 117 11.74 -18.57 2.53
N ASN A 118 10.72 -17.78 2.16
CA ASN A 118 10.78 -16.32 2.10
C ASN A 118 10.02 -15.63 3.24
N ASN A 119 9.95 -16.26 4.42
CA ASN A 119 9.36 -15.70 5.64
C ASN A 119 7.91 -15.24 5.46
N SER A 120 7.14 -15.92 4.62
CA SER A 120 5.73 -15.60 4.45
C SER A 120 4.93 -16.02 5.66
N ARG A 121 3.87 -15.26 5.94
CA ARG A 121 2.88 -15.55 6.97
C ARG A 121 1.57 -16.06 6.35
N ALA A 122 1.28 -15.61 5.11
CA ALA A 122 0.22 -16.16 4.31
C ALA A 122 0.57 -16.15 2.81
N LEU A 123 0.11 -17.18 2.12
CA LEU A 123 0.04 -17.28 0.66
C LEU A 123 -1.39 -17.68 0.28
N ILE A 124 -2.04 -16.90 -0.58
CA ILE A 124 -3.35 -17.25 -1.12
C ILE A 124 -3.32 -17.11 -2.64
N VAL A 125 -3.74 -18.15 -3.33
CA VAL A 125 -3.90 -18.17 -4.80
C VAL A 125 -5.39 -18.32 -5.12
N TRP A 126 -5.97 -17.33 -5.78
CA TRP A 126 -7.35 -17.36 -6.24
C TRP A 126 -7.37 -17.34 -7.75
N ARG A 127 -8.23 -18.18 -8.36
CA ARG A 127 -8.42 -18.20 -9.80
C ARG A 127 -9.88 -18.50 -10.17
N ALA A 128 -10.40 -17.75 -11.14
CA ALA A 128 -11.70 -18.02 -11.77
C ALA A 128 -12.84 -18.34 -10.77
N GLY A 129 -12.94 -17.54 -9.69
CA GLY A 129 -14.01 -17.65 -8.70
C GLY A 129 -13.69 -18.50 -7.47
N ARG A 130 -12.53 -19.17 -7.39
CA ARG A 130 -12.19 -20.07 -6.28
C ARG A 130 -10.77 -19.84 -5.77
N VAL A 131 -10.58 -20.08 -4.47
CA VAL A 131 -9.24 -20.18 -3.86
C VAL A 131 -8.67 -21.56 -4.20
N GLU A 132 -7.57 -21.59 -4.92
CA GLU A 132 -6.86 -22.81 -5.33
C GLU A 132 -5.84 -23.26 -4.28
N GLU A 133 -5.27 -22.30 -3.55
CA GLU A 133 -4.34 -22.52 -2.44
C GLU A 133 -4.55 -21.47 -1.36
N ALA A 134 -4.52 -21.87 -0.10
CA ALA A 134 -4.48 -20.97 1.05
C ALA A 134 -3.59 -21.60 2.12
N SER A 135 -2.39 -21.06 2.28
CA SER A 135 -1.41 -21.48 3.27
C SER A 135 -1.14 -20.35 4.25
N TYR A 136 -1.14 -20.70 5.52
CA TYR A 136 -0.74 -19.84 6.63
C TYR A 136 0.47 -20.48 7.32
N PHE A 137 1.48 -19.67 7.65
CA PHE A 137 2.76 -20.16 8.16
C PHE A 137 3.02 -19.70 9.59
N GLY A 138 3.72 -20.54 10.36
CA GLY A 138 3.97 -20.30 11.78
C GLY A 138 2.67 -20.35 12.57
N ASP A 139 2.43 -19.33 13.37
CA ASP A 139 1.21 -19.17 14.17
C ASP A 139 0.10 -18.38 13.46
N ALA A 140 0.31 -17.99 12.21
CA ALA A 140 -0.67 -17.25 11.43
C ALA A 140 -1.89 -18.11 11.08
N THR A 141 -3.05 -17.49 11.07
CA THR A 141 -4.34 -18.09 10.72
C THR A 141 -5.08 -17.18 9.70
N ALA A 142 -6.21 -17.66 9.20
CA ALA A 142 -7.08 -16.86 8.35
C ALA A 142 -7.60 -15.57 9.02
N GLY A 143 -7.68 -15.56 10.34
CA GLY A 143 -8.09 -14.39 11.14
C GLY A 143 -6.95 -13.46 11.54
N SER A 144 -5.70 -13.85 11.31
CA SER A 144 -4.55 -12.99 11.62
C SER A 144 -4.53 -11.75 10.77
N THR A 145 -4.33 -10.58 11.38
CA THR A 145 -4.13 -9.32 10.68
C THR A 145 -2.65 -9.08 10.39
N PHE A 146 -2.36 -8.46 9.26
CA PHE A 146 -0.99 -8.19 8.82
C PHE A 146 -0.82 -6.72 8.50
N PRO A 147 0.31 -6.10 8.87
CA PRO A 147 0.60 -4.72 8.52
C PRO A 147 0.71 -4.59 6.99
N SER A 148 -0.12 -3.72 6.42
CA SER A 148 -0.19 -3.53 4.99
C SER A 148 1.09 -3.00 4.37
N ARG A 149 1.85 -2.23 5.13
CA ARG A 149 2.88 -1.39 4.54
C ARG A 149 2.24 -0.57 3.41
N SER A 150 2.92 -0.44 2.28
CA SER A 150 2.41 0.31 1.14
C SER A 150 1.27 -0.35 0.36
N LEU A 151 0.82 -1.55 0.74
CA LEU A 151 -0.47 -2.08 0.24
C LEU A 151 -1.65 -1.17 0.61
N ALA A 152 -1.49 -0.26 1.58
CA ALA A 152 -2.48 0.77 1.86
C ALA A 152 -2.73 1.70 0.67
N LYS A 153 -1.74 2.00 -0.17
CA LYS A 153 -1.88 2.92 -1.31
C LYS A 153 -2.89 2.45 -2.37
N PRO A 154 -2.90 1.18 -2.81
CA PRO A 154 -4.00 0.63 -3.60
C PRO A 154 -5.37 0.77 -2.95
N MET A 155 -5.49 0.53 -1.64
CA MET A 155 -6.74 0.72 -0.90
C MET A 155 -7.20 2.19 -0.95
N SER A 156 -6.29 3.12 -0.74
CA SER A 156 -6.54 4.56 -0.83
C SER A 156 -6.98 4.98 -2.23
N ALA A 157 -6.35 4.42 -3.28
CA ALA A 157 -6.74 4.67 -4.67
C ALA A 157 -8.15 4.12 -4.97
N VAL A 158 -8.48 2.93 -4.46
CA VAL A 158 -9.84 2.37 -4.55
C VAL A 158 -10.85 3.25 -3.79
N ALA A 159 -10.48 3.80 -2.63
CA ALA A 159 -11.32 4.72 -1.88
C ALA A 159 -11.60 6.02 -2.66
N VAL A 160 -10.59 6.57 -3.35
CA VAL A 160 -10.79 7.72 -4.27
C VAL A 160 -11.70 7.35 -5.43
N GLY A 161 -11.50 6.19 -6.06
CA GLY A 161 -12.40 5.68 -7.10
C GLY A 161 -13.85 5.52 -6.60
N ARG A 162 -14.03 5.06 -5.37
CA ARG A 162 -15.35 4.96 -4.75
C ARG A 162 -15.96 6.34 -4.47
N ALA A 163 -15.17 7.30 -4.01
CA ALA A 163 -15.63 8.67 -3.81
C ALA A 163 -16.06 9.34 -5.13
N LEU A 164 -15.37 9.07 -6.24
CA LEU A 164 -15.79 9.45 -7.59
C LEU A 164 -17.13 8.81 -7.98
N ALA A 165 -17.30 7.51 -7.77
CA ALA A 165 -18.54 6.79 -8.06
C ALA A 165 -19.73 7.30 -7.23
N LEU A 166 -19.47 7.86 -6.05
CA LEU A 166 -20.47 8.48 -5.16
C LEU A 166 -20.70 9.98 -5.46
N GLY A 167 -20.00 10.56 -6.45
CA GLY A 167 -20.09 11.99 -6.76
C GLY A 167 -19.52 12.92 -5.68
N LYS A 168 -18.69 12.39 -4.76
CA LYS A 168 -18.00 13.18 -3.74
C LYS A 168 -16.74 13.87 -4.29
N LEU A 169 -16.18 13.32 -5.34
CA LEU A 169 -15.16 13.91 -6.19
C LEU A 169 -15.71 13.95 -7.63
N ARG A 170 -15.37 15.01 -8.39
CA ARG A 170 -15.86 15.18 -9.76
C ARG A 170 -14.98 14.43 -10.79
N SER A 171 -13.67 14.47 -10.60
CA SER A 171 -12.71 13.82 -11.49
C SER A 171 -11.33 13.66 -10.81
N LEU A 172 -10.46 12.89 -11.43
CA LEU A 172 -9.05 12.81 -11.04
C LEU A 172 -8.28 14.11 -11.29
N ASP A 173 -8.76 14.95 -12.20
CA ASP A 173 -8.16 16.25 -12.53
C ASP A 173 -8.72 17.39 -11.68
N GLN A 174 -9.55 17.09 -10.68
CA GLN A 174 -10.04 18.07 -9.72
C GLN A 174 -8.89 18.55 -8.83
N PRO A 175 -8.71 19.86 -8.64
CA PRO A 175 -7.75 20.39 -7.69
C PRO A 175 -8.05 19.94 -6.25
N VAL A 176 -7.01 19.51 -5.54
CA VAL A 176 -7.13 19.14 -4.12
C VAL A 176 -7.51 20.36 -3.27
N SER A 177 -7.15 21.56 -3.71
CA SER A 177 -7.47 22.83 -3.08
C SER A 177 -8.99 23.14 -3.03
N ASP A 178 -9.82 22.42 -3.81
CA ASP A 178 -11.28 22.49 -3.65
C ASP A 178 -11.71 22.02 -2.25
N PHE A 179 -10.96 21.11 -1.64
CA PHE A 179 -11.23 20.52 -0.32
C PHE A 179 -10.23 20.97 0.74
N VAL A 180 -8.98 21.23 0.34
CA VAL A 180 -7.92 21.73 1.22
C VAL A 180 -7.80 23.23 1.01
N ALA A 181 -8.67 24.00 1.71
CA ALA A 181 -8.81 25.44 1.51
C ALA A 181 -7.49 26.20 1.75
N GLU A 182 -6.62 25.68 2.60
CA GLU A 182 -5.29 26.21 2.89
C GLU A 182 -4.39 26.28 1.66
N TRP A 183 -4.74 25.57 0.58
CA TRP A 183 -3.94 25.50 -0.65
C TRP A 183 -4.44 26.43 -1.77
N ARG A 184 -5.58 27.09 -1.59
CA ARG A 184 -6.22 27.90 -2.67
C ARG A 184 -5.33 29.04 -3.16
N ASP A 185 -4.69 29.72 -2.25
CA ASP A 185 -3.86 30.90 -2.56
C ASP A 185 -2.37 30.57 -2.68
N ASP A 186 -1.98 29.29 -2.48
CA ASP A 186 -0.60 28.86 -2.69
C ASP A 186 -0.36 28.57 -4.19
N PRO A 187 0.63 29.26 -4.83
CA PRO A 187 0.82 29.19 -6.29
C PRO A 187 1.24 27.81 -6.82
N ARG A 188 1.72 26.93 -5.95
CA ARG A 188 2.10 25.55 -6.29
C ARG A 188 1.08 24.54 -5.78
N ARG A 189 0.72 24.60 -4.49
CA ARG A 189 -0.22 23.63 -3.90
C ARG A 189 -1.60 23.67 -4.55
N SER A 190 -2.07 24.86 -5.01
CA SER A 190 -3.35 24.98 -5.74
C SER A 190 -3.41 24.17 -7.05
N LYS A 191 -2.26 23.83 -7.63
CA LYS A 191 -2.14 23.03 -8.86
C LYS A 191 -2.06 21.51 -8.60
N ILE A 192 -2.02 21.08 -7.34
CA ILE A 192 -2.01 19.65 -7.01
C ILE A 192 -3.40 19.09 -7.30
N LEU A 193 -3.47 18.14 -8.24
CA LEU A 193 -4.68 17.44 -8.62
C LEU A 193 -4.83 16.15 -7.82
N VAL A 194 -6.06 15.62 -7.72
CA VAL A 194 -6.35 14.34 -7.07
C VAL A 194 -5.44 13.23 -7.63
N ARG A 195 -5.27 13.16 -8.97
CA ARG A 195 -4.35 12.18 -9.58
C ARG A 195 -2.91 12.29 -9.10
N HIS A 196 -2.43 13.51 -8.82
CA HIS A 196 -1.05 13.72 -8.38
C HIS A 196 -0.77 13.12 -7.00
N LEU A 197 -1.79 12.97 -6.16
CA LEU A 197 -1.67 12.24 -4.90
C LEU A 197 -1.56 10.73 -5.12
N LEU A 198 -2.25 10.19 -6.13
CA LEU A 198 -2.30 8.76 -6.40
C LEU A 198 -1.11 8.29 -7.24
N ASP A 199 -0.62 9.10 -8.19
CA ASP A 199 0.48 8.77 -9.08
C ASP A 199 1.84 9.34 -8.66
N MET A 200 1.93 9.84 -7.40
CA MET A 200 3.17 10.31 -6.79
C MET A 200 3.83 11.49 -7.52
N ARG A 201 3.03 12.43 -8.02
CA ARG A 201 3.51 13.62 -8.75
C ARG A 201 3.05 14.94 -8.10
N SER A 202 2.90 14.95 -6.77
CA SER A 202 2.49 16.15 -6.02
C SER A 202 3.50 17.31 -6.08
N GLY A 203 4.76 17.01 -6.37
CA GLY A 203 5.86 17.98 -6.30
C GLY A 203 6.40 18.20 -4.89
N PHE A 204 5.96 17.44 -3.91
CA PHE A 204 6.44 17.51 -2.53
C PHE A 204 7.93 17.15 -2.41
N LEU A 205 8.58 17.72 -1.38
CA LEU A 205 9.96 17.38 -1.01
C LEU A 205 10.13 15.86 -0.92
N PRO A 206 11.17 15.28 -1.56
CA PRO A 206 11.44 13.84 -1.49
C PRO A 206 11.50 13.34 -0.06
N GLN A 207 10.85 12.21 0.19
CA GLN A 207 10.83 11.60 1.51
C GLN A 207 12.20 11.04 1.89
N ALA A 208 12.60 11.30 3.13
CA ALA A 208 13.70 10.64 3.82
C ALA A 208 13.45 10.69 5.32
N PHE A 209 14.25 9.96 6.09
CA PHE A 209 14.37 10.19 7.53
C PHE A 209 15.64 10.99 7.78
N ALA A 210 15.52 12.06 8.57
CA ALA A 210 16.63 12.94 8.91
C ALA A 210 17.23 12.59 10.29
N PRO A 211 18.51 12.93 10.55
CA PRO A 211 19.16 12.57 11.81
C PRO A 211 18.66 13.40 13.01
N THR A 212 17.91 14.47 12.77
CA THR A 212 17.46 15.39 13.82
C THR A 212 15.94 15.37 13.96
N ALA A 213 15.46 15.38 15.18
CA ALA A 213 14.02 15.42 15.47
C ALA A 213 13.33 16.66 14.90
N GLY A 214 14.01 17.82 14.85
CA GLY A 214 13.43 19.05 14.33
C GLY A 214 13.18 19.08 12.82
N ASP A 215 13.65 18.07 12.07
CA ASP A 215 13.50 18.05 10.62
C ASP A 215 12.06 17.76 10.19
N ILE A 216 11.59 18.52 9.19
CA ILE A 216 10.23 18.39 8.63
C ILE A 216 9.95 17.01 8.07
N LEU A 217 10.97 16.30 7.57
CA LEU A 217 10.83 14.94 7.01
C LEU A 217 10.34 13.94 8.06
N ASN A 218 10.88 14.02 9.29
CA ASN A 218 10.46 13.18 10.40
C ASN A 218 9.10 13.61 10.96
N ARG A 219 8.92 14.93 11.13
CA ARG A 219 7.69 15.49 11.69
C ARG A 219 6.49 15.21 10.81
N ALA A 220 6.62 15.32 9.49
CA ALA A 220 5.55 15.03 8.54
C ALA A 220 5.12 13.55 8.49
N TYR A 221 5.81 12.65 9.19
CA TYR A 221 5.43 11.25 9.27
C TYR A 221 5.09 10.78 10.69
N LEU A 222 5.85 11.23 11.70
CA LEU A 222 5.73 10.71 13.06
C LEU A 222 4.92 11.61 14.00
N HIS A 223 4.76 12.91 13.67
CA HIS A 223 4.12 13.85 14.57
C HIS A 223 2.61 13.58 14.69
N PRO A 224 2.02 13.69 15.89
CA PRO A 224 0.56 13.52 16.07
C PRO A 224 -0.30 14.48 15.26
N ARG A 225 0.29 15.51 14.66
CA ARG A 225 -0.34 16.44 13.71
C ARG A 225 0.34 16.42 12.35
N HIS A 226 0.77 15.23 11.89
CA HIS A 226 1.45 15.12 10.60
C HIS A 226 0.60 15.67 9.45
N ASP A 227 -0.72 15.52 9.52
CA ASP A 227 -1.69 16.06 8.56
C ASP A 227 -1.61 17.58 8.46
N GLU A 228 -1.60 18.30 9.59
CA GLU A 228 -1.46 19.76 9.62
C GLU A 228 -0.09 20.21 9.11
N ILE A 229 0.98 19.49 9.48
CA ILE A 229 2.34 19.76 9.02
C ILE A 229 2.44 19.58 7.51
N ILE A 230 1.86 18.51 6.95
CA ILE A 230 1.87 18.30 5.49
C ILE A 230 1.07 19.39 4.79
N VAL A 231 -0.11 19.71 5.30
CA VAL A 231 -0.99 20.71 4.70
C VAL A 231 -0.36 22.11 4.70
N ARG A 232 0.32 22.51 5.78
CA ARG A 232 0.78 23.88 5.96
C ARG A 232 2.25 24.12 5.72
N GLU A 233 3.12 23.15 6.07
CA GLU A 233 4.55 23.37 6.21
C GLU A 233 5.38 22.54 5.23
N TYR A 234 4.93 21.32 4.86
CA TYR A 234 5.74 20.41 4.04
C TYR A 234 6.04 21.01 2.65
N PRO A 235 7.32 21.13 2.25
CA PRO A 235 7.66 21.93 1.06
C PRO A 235 7.18 21.30 -0.26
N VAL A 236 6.68 22.12 -1.17
CA VAL A 236 6.52 21.79 -2.60
C VAL A 236 7.76 22.30 -3.33
N VAL A 237 8.57 21.41 -3.85
CA VAL A 237 9.90 21.72 -4.44
C VAL A 237 9.93 21.55 -5.96
N ASP A 238 9.00 20.77 -6.52
CA ASP A 238 8.81 20.63 -7.95
C ASP A 238 7.43 21.15 -8.35
N GLU A 239 7.25 21.49 -9.62
CA GLU A 239 5.93 21.84 -10.17
C GLU A 239 5.05 20.55 -10.16
N PRO A 240 3.83 20.60 -9.60
CA PRO A 240 2.94 19.44 -9.57
C PRO A 240 2.72 18.82 -10.97
N GLY A 241 2.75 17.51 -11.05
CA GLY A 241 2.57 16.76 -12.29
C GLY A 241 3.84 16.56 -13.14
N THR A 242 4.95 17.23 -12.82
CA THR A 242 6.14 17.20 -13.68
C THR A 242 7.16 16.12 -13.33
N ARG A 243 7.13 15.63 -12.08
CA ARG A 243 8.10 14.66 -11.60
C ARG A 243 7.46 13.57 -10.76
N PHE A 244 7.87 12.34 -10.97
CA PHE A 244 7.56 11.23 -10.10
C PHE A 244 8.50 11.24 -8.87
N GLU A 245 7.92 11.18 -7.68
CA GLU A 245 8.65 11.01 -6.43
C GLU A 245 7.81 10.21 -5.46
N TYR A 246 8.17 8.95 -5.23
CA TYR A 246 7.48 8.12 -4.25
C TYR A 246 7.61 8.74 -2.86
N ASN A 247 6.49 9.14 -2.27
CA ASN A 247 6.48 9.96 -1.08
C ASN A 247 5.27 9.64 -0.19
N ASN A 248 5.49 9.31 1.08
CA ASN A 248 4.39 9.06 2.00
C ASN A 248 3.60 10.32 2.34
N ALA A 249 4.23 11.50 2.47
CA ALA A 249 3.48 12.73 2.70
C ALA A 249 2.44 12.98 1.59
N THR A 250 2.77 12.63 0.32
CA THR A 250 1.80 12.65 -0.79
C THR A 250 0.66 11.66 -0.55
N ALA A 251 0.99 10.43 -0.13
CA ALA A 251 -0.02 9.40 0.10
C ALA A 251 -0.91 9.70 1.32
N GLU A 252 -0.36 10.32 2.38
CA GLU A 252 -1.12 10.72 3.58
C GLU A 252 -2.19 11.77 3.27
N MET A 253 -1.98 12.61 2.26
CA MET A 253 -2.99 13.58 1.83
C MET A 253 -4.27 12.95 1.28
N VAL A 254 -4.26 11.65 0.93
CA VAL A 254 -5.47 10.96 0.45
C VAL A 254 -6.51 10.80 1.57
N ALA A 255 -6.10 10.52 2.81
CA ALA A 255 -7.03 10.49 3.94
C ALA A 255 -7.61 11.90 4.20
N VAL A 256 -6.77 12.93 4.21
CA VAL A 256 -7.20 14.33 4.37
C VAL A 256 -8.22 14.71 3.29
N LEU A 257 -7.92 14.39 2.03
CA LEU A 257 -8.81 14.64 0.90
C LEU A 257 -10.17 13.95 1.09
N LEU A 258 -10.14 12.64 1.39
CA LEU A 258 -11.37 11.83 1.52
C LEU A 258 -12.23 12.28 2.70
N GLU A 259 -11.63 12.54 3.86
CA GLU A 259 -12.38 13.03 5.02
C GLU A 259 -13.07 14.38 4.72
N ARG A 260 -12.36 15.31 4.07
CA ARG A 260 -12.90 16.61 3.70
C ARG A 260 -13.95 16.54 2.58
N ALA A 261 -13.73 15.68 1.58
CA ALA A 261 -14.68 15.53 0.46
C ALA A 261 -15.96 14.80 0.85
N THR A 262 -15.88 13.86 1.79
CA THR A 262 -16.99 12.99 2.16
C THR A 262 -17.69 13.42 3.44
N GLY A 263 -17.02 14.19 4.30
CA GLY A 263 -17.47 14.52 5.65
C GLY A 263 -17.41 13.32 6.61
N ARG A 264 -16.69 12.26 6.27
CA ARG A 264 -16.62 11.01 7.03
C ARG A 264 -15.19 10.67 7.36
N ARG A 265 -14.98 10.00 8.50
CA ARG A 265 -13.67 9.45 8.87
C ARG A 265 -13.16 8.48 7.80
N TYR A 266 -11.86 8.48 7.56
CA TYR A 266 -11.24 7.55 6.59
C TYR A 266 -11.55 6.10 6.92
N ALA A 267 -11.40 5.69 8.18
CA ALA A 267 -11.72 4.34 8.65
C ALA A 267 -13.19 3.96 8.40
N GLU A 268 -14.12 4.85 8.70
CA GLU A 268 -15.55 4.67 8.45
C GLU A 268 -15.86 4.54 6.95
N PHE A 269 -15.23 5.38 6.12
CA PHE A 269 -15.42 5.33 4.67
C PHE A 269 -14.91 4.00 4.09
N LEU A 270 -13.71 3.55 4.48
CA LEU A 270 -13.19 2.24 4.08
C LEU A 270 -14.13 1.10 4.51
N SER A 271 -14.58 1.13 5.76
CA SER A 271 -15.49 0.14 6.32
C SER A 271 -16.76 0.00 5.46
N THR A 272 -17.51 1.09 5.31
CA THR A 272 -18.87 1.05 4.75
C THR A 272 -18.90 1.04 3.22
N GLU A 273 -17.91 1.66 2.57
CA GLU A 273 -17.91 1.81 1.12
C GLU A 273 -17.05 0.79 0.38
N ILE A 274 -16.16 0.08 1.12
CA ILE A 274 -15.25 -0.90 0.51
C ILE A 274 -15.36 -2.25 1.21
N LEU A 275 -15.02 -2.37 2.50
CA LEU A 275 -14.91 -3.68 3.15
C LEU A 275 -16.25 -4.40 3.26
N GLN A 276 -17.30 -3.70 3.72
CA GLN A 276 -18.64 -4.28 3.83
C GLN A 276 -19.22 -4.71 2.48
N PRO A 277 -19.19 -3.87 1.42
CA PRO A 277 -19.61 -4.30 0.08
C PRO A 277 -18.84 -5.49 -0.46
N LEU A 278 -17.54 -5.63 -0.16
CA LEU A 278 -16.73 -6.78 -0.54
C LEU A 278 -17.01 -8.02 0.30
N GLY A 279 -17.80 -7.93 1.38
CA GLY A 279 -17.94 -9.02 2.35
C GLY A 279 -16.63 -9.35 3.06
N ALA A 280 -15.73 -8.40 3.14
CA ALA A 280 -14.40 -8.58 3.71
C ALA A 280 -14.39 -8.44 5.23
N ALA A 281 -13.47 -9.12 5.88
CA ALA A 281 -13.18 -8.91 7.29
C ALA A 281 -12.51 -7.54 7.48
N GLY A 282 -12.76 -6.92 8.63
CA GLY A 282 -12.15 -5.67 9.04
C GLY A 282 -10.84 -5.86 9.78
N GLY A 283 -10.40 -4.79 10.40
CA GLY A 283 -9.20 -4.71 11.21
C GLY A 283 -9.04 -3.32 11.77
N GLU A 284 -7.86 -2.74 11.64
CA GLU A 284 -7.52 -1.45 12.23
C GLU A 284 -6.64 -0.61 11.29
N VAL A 285 -6.62 0.70 11.51
CA VAL A 285 -5.71 1.63 10.82
C VAL A 285 -4.97 2.48 11.85
N TRP A 286 -3.67 2.71 11.59
CA TRP A 286 -2.90 3.67 12.38
C TRP A 286 -3.43 5.09 12.14
N VAL A 287 -3.74 5.80 13.23
CA VAL A 287 -4.09 7.22 13.21
C VAL A 287 -3.01 8.03 13.91
N ASN A 288 -2.82 9.26 13.50
CA ASN A 288 -1.75 10.11 14.06
C ASN A 288 -1.95 10.42 15.56
N ARG A 289 -3.18 10.50 16.02
CA ARG A 289 -3.62 10.66 17.41
C ARG A 289 -5.04 10.10 17.59
N PRO A 290 -5.51 9.86 18.80
CA PRO A 290 -6.92 9.49 19.02
C PRO A 290 -7.88 10.51 18.36
N GLY A 291 -8.78 10.03 17.48
CA GLY A 291 -9.67 10.87 16.69
C GLY A 291 -9.00 11.73 15.60
N GLY A 292 -7.70 11.58 15.38
CA GLY A 292 -6.94 12.27 14.33
C GLY A 292 -7.04 11.59 12.98
N VAL A 293 -6.22 12.00 12.00
CA VAL A 293 -6.26 11.50 10.61
C VAL A 293 -5.52 10.17 10.49
N ALA A 294 -6.03 9.28 9.66
CA ALA A 294 -5.39 7.99 9.39
C ALA A 294 -4.16 8.13 8.48
N HIS A 295 -3.17 7.25 8.69
CA HIS A 295 -2.06 7.07 7.77
C HIS A 295 -2.51 6.28 6.53
N SER A 296 -2.93 6.99 5.49
CA SER A 296 -3.45 6.39 4.25
C SER A 296 -2.37 5.82 3.32
N GLY A 297 -1.12 6.19 3.53
CA GLY A 297 0.02 5.68 2.77
C GLY A 297 0.56 4.34 3.27
N CYS A 298 0.21 3.95 4.51
CA CYS A 298 0.63 2.70 5.16
C CYS A 298 -0.41 2.23 6.19
N CYS A 299 -0.07 1.17 6.87
CA CYS A 299 -0.44 0.96 8.27
C CYS A 299 -1.90 0.61 8.50
N LEU A 300 -2.52 -0.09 7.55
CA LEU A 300 -3.74 -0.87 7.73
C LEU A 300 -3.38 -2.28 8.21
N MET A 301 -4.02 -2.73 9.29
CA MET A 301 -3.89 -4.08 9.86
C MET A 301 -5.11 -4.88 9.43
N LEU A 302 -5.02 -5.62 8.33
CA LEU A 302 -6.14 -6.37 7.76
C LEU A 302 -5.76 -7.84 7.53
N PRO A 303 -6.75 -8.77 7.57
CA PRO A 303 -6.52 -10.15 7.18
C PRO A 303 -6.09 -10.30 5.72
N ALA A 304 -5.33 -11.36 5.43
CA ALA A 304 -4.81 -11.63 4.08
C ALA A 304 -5.93 -11.68 3.02
N GLU A 305 -7.04 -12.35 3.32
CA GLU A 305 -8.17 -12.46 2.38
C GLU A 305 -8.79 -11.10 2.03
N THR A 306 -8.74 -10.11 2.93
CA THR A 306 -9.25 -8.76 2.63
C THR A 306 -8.45 -8.09 1.52
N TRP A 307 -7.13 -8.22 1.53
CA TRP A 307 -6.25 -7.73 0.45
C TRP A 307 -6.45 -8.50 -0.85
N LEU A 308 -6.66 -9.81 -0.77
CA LEU A 308 -6.99 -10.63 -1.94
C LEU A 308 -8.30 -10.17 -2.60
N ARG A 309 -9.35 -9.87 -1.82
CA ARG A 309 -10.63 -9.35 -2.32
C ARG A 309 -10.47 -8.00 -3.02
N LEU A 310 -9.58 -7.15 -2.54
CA LEU A 310 -9.24 -5.91 -3.23
C LEU A 310 -8.62 -6.20 -4.61
N GLY A 311 -7.71 -7.17 -4.70
CA GLY A 311 -7.14 -7.64 -5.97
C GLY A 311 -8.21 -8.18 -6.92
N ILE A 312 -9.15 -8.99 -6.42
CA ILE A 312 -10.27 -9.52 -7.21
C ILE A 312 -11.19 -8.40 -7.70
N LEU A 313 -11.48 -7.38 -6.86
CA LEU A 313 -12.26 -6.22 -7.28
C LEU A 313 -11.62 -5.52 -8.49
N LEU A 314 -10.30 -5.30 -8.45
CA LEU A 314 -9.59 -4.67 -9.56
C LEU A 314 -9.48 -5.61 -10.78
N LEU A 315 -9.32 -6.91 -10.58
CA LEU A 315 -9.39 -7.89 -11.66
C LEU A 315 -10.73 -7.83 -12.39
N GLN A 316 -11.82 -7.59 -11.68
CA GLN A 316 -13.19 -7.49 -12.18
C GLN A 316 -13.58 -6.05 -12.60
N ASP A 317 -12.64 -5.19 -12.92
CA ASP A 317 -12.88 -3.80 -13.33
C ASP A 317 -13.78 -3.01 -12.37
N GLY A 318 -13.59 -3.19 -11.07
CA GLY A 318 -14.34 -2.47 -10.04
C GLY A 318 -15.77 -2.95 -9.85
N VAL A 319 -16.11 -4.14 -10.34
CA VAL A 319 -17.42 -4.80 -10.13
C VAL A 319 -17.26 -5.91 -9.11
N TRP A 320 -18.16 -5.99 -8.14
CA TRP A 320 -18.22 -7.04 -7.13
C TRP A 320 -19.64 -7.61 -7.02
N ASN A 321 -19.78 -8.90 -7.24
CA ASN A 321 -21.09 -9.59 -7.22
C ASN A 321 -22.18 -8.86 -8.05
N GLY A 322 -21.83 -8.43 -9.26
CA GLY A 322 -22.71 -7.70 -10.16
C GLY A 322 -22.91 -6.21 -9.81
N ARG A 323 -22.42 -5.73 -8.68
CA ARG A 323 -22.50 -4.32 -8.29
C ARG A 323 -21.20 -3.58 -8.66
N ARG A 324 -21.34 -2.50 -9.43
CA ARG A 324 -20.20 -1.63 -9.74
C ARG A 324 -19.89 -0.72 -8.55
N LEU A 325 -18.69 -0.85 -8.01
CA LEU A 325 -18.18 -0.03 -6.91
C LEU A 325 -17.31 1.12 -7.40
N LEU A 326 -16.56 0.92 -8.49
CA LEU A 326 -15.68 1.93 -9.08
C LEU A 326 -16.21 2.40 -10.44
N PRO A 327 -15.93 3.63 -10.88
CA PRO A 327 -16.34 4.11 -12.19
C PRO A 327 -15.80 3.19 -13.31
N ALA A 328 -16.57 3.04 -14.40
CA ALA A 328 -16.10 2.33 -15.58
C ALA A 328 -14.80 2.97 -16.11
N GLY A 329 -13.80 2.16 -16.46
CA GLY A 329 -12.50 2.63 -16.94
C GLY A 329 -11.56 3.16 -15.85
N TYR A 330 -11.98 3.22 -14.59
CA TYR A 330 -11.12 3.69 -13.50
C TYR A 330 -9.93 2.74 -13.28
N VAL A 331 -10.16 1.43 -13.28
CA VAL A 331 -9.10 0.43 -13.12
C VAL A 331 -8.11 0.49 -14.30
N ALA A 332 -8.58 0.77 -15.51
CA ALA A 332 -7.70 0.97 -16.65
C ALA A 332 -6.78 2.20 -16.43
N GLN A 333 -7.30 3.29 -15.87
CA GLN A 333 -6.48 4.45 -15.49
C GLN A 333 -5.50 4.10 -14.34
N MET A 334 -5.92 3.31 -13.35
CA MET A 334 -5.01 2.85 -12.28
C MET A 334 -3.80 2.09 -12.85
N ARG A 335 -3.99 1.32 -13.92
CA ARG A 335 -2.94 0.51 -14.57
C ARG A 335 -2.09 1.28 -15.57
N GLN A 336 -2.37 2.53 -15.81
CA GLN A 336 -1.63 3.36 -16.74
C GLN A 336 -0.47 4.05 -16.03
N GLY A 337 0.77 3.72 -16.41
CA GLY A 337 1.95 4.45 -15.97
C GLY A 337 2.00 5.86 -16.53
N THR A 338 2.85 6.69 -15.98
CA THR A 338 3.06 8.07 -16.44
C THR A 338 4.34 8.17 -17.27
N PRO A 339 4.51 9.24 -18.08
CA PRO A 339 5.78 9.48 -18.76
C PRO A 339 6.99 9.57 -17.82
N GLN A 340 6.77 9.97 -16.55
CA GLN A 340 7.81 10.08 -15.54
C GLN A 340 8.12 8.74 -14.87
N ASN A 341 7.16 7.80 -14.86
CA ASN A 341 7.36 6.44 -14.37
C ASN A 341 6.39 5.47 -15.04
N PRO A 342 6.82 4.68 -16.03
CA PRO A 342 5.95 3.71 -16.71
C PRO A 342 5.55 2.53 -15.82
N TYR A 343 6.19 2.38 -14.66
CA TYR A 343 5.95 1.28 -13.72
C TYR A 343 5.01 1.64 -12.58
N TYR A 344 4.45 2.86 -12.54
CA TYR A 344 3.56 3.27 -11.46
C TYR A 344 2.35 4.02 -12.00
N GLY A 345 1.17 3.51 -11.70
CA GLY A 345 -0.10 4.13 -12.02
C GLY A 345 -0.73 4.80 -10.80
N LEU A 346 -2.07 4.69 -10.63
CA LEU A 346 -2.74 5.25 -9.47
C LEU A 346 -2.66 4.27 -8.30
N GLY A 347 -1.59 4.36 -7.52
CA GLY A 347 -1.37 3.54 -6.33
C GLY A 347 -1.00 2.07 -6.58
N ILE A 348 -0.89 1.63 -7.82
CA ILE A 348 -0.53 0.26 -8.20
C ILE A 348 0.60 0.24 -9.21
N TYR A 349 1.21 -0.92 -9.39
CA TYR A 349 2.35 -1.12 -10.28
C TYR A 349 1.96 -1.97 -11.50
N PRO A 350 1.79 -1.39 -12.70
CA PRO A 350 1.71 -2.18 -13.93
C PRO A 350 3.01 -2.94 -14.20
N SER A 351 2.94 -4.02 -14.99
CA SER A 351 4.13 -4.79 -15.38
C SER A 351 5.19 -3.91 -16.03
N GLY A 352 4.79 -2.99 -16.90
CA GLY A 352 5.71 -2.14 -17.65
C GLY A 352 6.68 -2.93 -18.54
N PRO A 353 7.69 -2.32 -19.12
CA PRO A 353 8.77 -3.00 -19.80
C PRO A 353 9.61 -3.86 -18.85
N TYR A 354 10.13 -4.99 -19.33
CA TYR A 354 10.95 -5.87 -18.51
C TYR A 354 12.31 -5.24 -18.18
N VAL A 355 12.67 -5.30 -16.90
CA VAL A 355 14.02 -5.01 -16.40
C VAL A 355 14.39 -6.07 -15.37
N ALA A 356 15.63 -6.55 -15.40
CA ALA A 356 16.09 -7.64 -14.54
C ALA A 356 16.13 -7.26 -13.05
N ARG A 357 16.26 -5.98 -12.73
CA ARG A 357 16.15 -5.44 -11.37
C ARG A 357 15.33 -4.16 -11.39
N ARG A 358 14.28 -4.13 -10.59
CA ARG A 358 13.31 -3.05 -10.59
C ARG A 358 13.34 -2.26 -9.29
N GLY A 359 13.49 -0.93 -9.40
CA GLY A 359 13.27 -0.01 -8.30
C GLY A 359 11.77 0.28 -8.16
N PHE A 360 11.20 0.01 -6.98
CA PHE A 360 9.77 0.23 -6.72
C PHE A 360 9.48 1.63 -6.17
N ALA A 361 10.36 2.17 -5.33
CA ALA A 361 10.17 3.51 -4.78
C ALA A 361 10.67 4.61 -5.75
N ASN A 362 11.76 4.37 -6.45
CA ASN A 362 12.29 5.31 -7.43
C ASN A 362 13.13 4.58 -8.49
N PRO A 363 12.53 4.23 -9.65
CA PRO A 363 13.17 3.38 -10.66
C PRO A 363 14.52 3.89 -11.17
N GLU A 364 14.69 5.23 -11.26
CA GLU A 364 15.90 5.84 -11.80
C GLU A 364 17.02 6.00 -10.75
N ARG A 365 16.63 6.29 -9.51
CA ARG A 365 17.57 6.73 -8.47
C ARG A 365 17.79 5.70 -7.36
N GLU A 366 17.00 4.64 -7.34
CA GLU A 366 17.14 3.60 -6.34
C GLU A 366 18.45 2.84 -6.54
N PRO A 367 19.30 2.72 -5.49
CA PRO A 367 20.55 1.98 -5.60
C PRO A 367 20.32 0.52 -6.02
N GLU A 368 21.21 -0.05 -6.84
CA GLU A 368 21.11 -1.42 -7.36
C GLU A 368 20.86 -2.46 -6.26
N ALA A 369 21.54 -2.31 -5.11
CA ALA A 369 21.40 -3.21 -3.96
C ALA A 369 19.99 -3.21 -3.33
N ARG A 370 19.13 -2.26 -3.67
CA ARG A 370 17.75 -2.17 -3.20
C ARG A 370 16.72 -2.57 -4.25
N ARG A 371 17.15 -2.63 -5.51
CA ARG A 371 16.26 -3.04 -6.59
C ARG A 371 15.90 -4.51 -6.43
N VAL A 372 14.62 -4.80 -6.56
CA VAL A 372 14.08 -6.15 -6.44
C VAL A 372 14.45 -6.96 -7.68
N LEU A 373 14.94 -8.17 -7.48
CA LEU A 373 15.21 -9.12 -8.55
C LEU A 373 13.94 -9.45 -9.33
N HIS A 374 14.08 -9.51 -10.63
CA HIS A 374 13.07 -9.88 -11.60
C HIS A 374 13.78 -10.79 -12.63
N SER A 375 13.98 -12.04 -12.27
CA SER A 375 14.87 -12.96 -12.99
C SER A 375 14.44 -13.24 -14.42
N GLU A 376 13.14 -13.10 -14.69
CA GLU A 376 12.53 -13.32 -16.01
C GLU A 376 11.31 -12.39 -16.21
N PRO A 377 10.88 -12.14 -17.46
CA PRO A 377 9.63 -11.44 -17.71
C PRO A 377 8.43 -12.14 -17.06
N TYR A 378 7.44 -11.38 -16.60
CA TYR A 378 6.14 -11.95 -16.26
C TYR A 378 5.53 -12.68 -17.47
N LEU A 379 4.91 -13.83 -17.24
CA LEU A 379 4.28 -14.63 -18.31
C LEU A 379 2.98 -14.01 -18.85
N ALA A 380 2.53 -12.91 -18.27
CA ALA A 380 1.37 -12.15 -18.73
C ALA A 380 1.69 -10.66 -18.73
N ALA A 381 1.58 -10.00 -19.90
CA ALA A 381 1.85 -8.57 -20.07
C ALA A 381 0.84 -7.68 -19.34
N ASP A 382 -0.36 -8.18 -19.07
CA ASP A 382 -1.42 -7.46 -18.38
C ASP A 382 -1.39 -7.60 -16.86
N LEU A 383 -0.36 -8.28 -16.31
CA LEU A 383 -0.12 -8.36 -14.88
C LEU A 383 0.10 -6.96 -14.30
N PHE A 384 -0.52 -6.71 -13.18
CA PHE A 384 -0.20 -5.58 -12.31
C PHE A 384 -0.16 -6.05 -10.86
N LEU A 385 0.44 -5.26 -9.99
CA LEU A 385 0.58 -5.66 -8.60
C LEU A 385 0.43 -4.50 -7.62
N PHE A 386 0.07 -4.84 -6.41
CA PHE A 386 0.27 -4.03 -5.23
C PHE A 386 1.60 -4.44 -4.62
N ASP A 387 2.36 -3.47 -4.14
CA ASP A 387 3.65 -3.75 -3.48
C ASP A 387 3.77 -2.95 -2.19
N GLY A 388 4.31 -3.59 -1.18
CA GLY A 388 4.61 -2.99 0.11
C GLY A 388 5.93 -3.49 0.67
N ASN A 389 6.55 -2.69 1.52
CA ASN A 389 7.81 -3.06 2.16
C ASN A 389 7.73 -4.47 2.78
N ALA A 390 8.86 -5.17 2.85
CA ALA A 390 8.97 -6.57 3.22
C ALA A 390 8.22 -7.52 2.25
N ASN A 391 8.03 -7.09 0.99
CA ASN A 391 7.38 -7.85 -0.09
C ASN A 391 5.95 -8.30 0.26
N GLN A 392 5.19 -7.40 0.93
CA GLN A 392 3.74 -7.53 0.95
C GLN A 392 3.28 -7.35 -0.50
N VAL A 393 2.71 -8.38 -1.13
CA VAL A 393 2.42 -8.30 -2.56
C VAL A 393 1.10 -8.97 -2.91
N VAL A 394 0.35 -8.32 -3.82
CA VAL A 394 -0.81 -8.90 -4.49
C VAL A 394 -0.61 -8.79 -5.98
N TYR A 395 -0.40 -9.91 -6.66
CA TYR A 395 -0.35 -9.98 -8.12
C TYR A 395 -1.76 -10.17 -8.67
N VAL A 396 -2.11 -9.43 -9.68
CA VAL A 396 -3.39 -9.52 -10.39
C VAL A 396 -3.12 -9.73 -11.88
N VAL A 397 -3.66 -10.82 -12.44
CA VAL A 397 -3.46 -11.21 -13.84
C VAL A 397 -4.83 -11.39 -14.51
N PRO A 398 -5.36 -10.31 -15.14
CA PRO A 398 -6.72 -10.34 -15.72
C PRO A 398 -6.91 -11.42 -16.79
N SER A 399 -5.95 -11.58 -17.71
CA SER A 399 -6.02 -12.60 -18.78
C SER A 399 -6.12 -14.04 -18.27
N GLU A 400 -5.61 -14.31 -17.07
CA GLU A 400 -5.67 -15.64 -16.44
C GLU A 400 -6.74 -15.76 -15.35
N GLN A 401 -7.50 -14.68 -15.09
CA GLN A 401 -8.46 -14.62 -13.99
C GLN A 401 -7.82 -15.03 -12.66
N LEU A 402 -6.61 -14.52 -12.40
CA LEU A 402 -5.73 -14.95 -11.32
C LEU A 402 -5.38 -13.81 -10.38
N VAL A 403 -5.46 -14.07 -9.09
CA VAL A 403 -4.92 -13.18 -8.04
C VAL A 403 -4.08 -14.01 -7.08
N ILE A 404 -2.87 -13.55 -6.80
CA ILE A 404 -1.94 -14.19 -5.87
C ILE A 404 -1.55 -13.18 -4.80
N LEU A 405 -1.73 -13.54 -3.55
CA LEU A 405 -1.34 -12.73 -2.40
C LEU A 405 -0.23 -13.42 -1.62
N ARG A 406 0.79 -12.65 -1.27
CA ARG A 406 1.78 -13.01 -0.25
C ARG A 406 1.89 -11.88 0.77
N VAL A 407 1.78 -12.20 2.05
CA VAL A 407 2.11 -11.30 3.16
C VAL A 407 3.01 -12.01 4.17
N GLY A 408 3.86 -11.26 4.86
CA GLY A 408 4.78 -11.81 5.86
C GLY A 408 5.93 -10.87 6.19
N GLU A 409 6.97 -11.42 6.79
CA GLU A 409 8.19 -10.70 7.14
C GLU A 409 9.09 -10.50 5.91
N ALA A 410 10.12 -9.68 6.08
CA ALA A 410 11.11 -9.45 5.02
C ALA A 410 11.77 -10.78 4.61
N PRO A 411 11.85 -11.07 3.31
CA PRO A 411 12.57 -12.25 2.83
C PRO A 411 14.04 -12.24 3.25
N PRO A 412 14.69 -13.43 3.32
CA PRO A 412 16.12 -13.52 3.56
C PRO A 412 16.90 -12.73 2.52
N ARG A 413 18.02 -12.17 2.92
CA ARG A 413 18.96 -11.47 2.02
C ARG A 413 20.21 -12.32 1.77
N GLY A 414 20.86 -12.08 0.66
CA GLY A 414 22.09 -12.73 0.29
C GLY A 414 22.02 -13.41 -1.09
N PRO A 415 23.17 -13.78 -1.68
CA PRO A 415 23.23 -14.40 -2.99
C PRO A 415 22.36 -15.67 -3.08
N GLY A 416 21.49 -15.73 -4.08
CA GLY A 416 20.57 -16.86 -4.32
C GLY A 416 19.44 -17.03 -3.31
N ARG A 417 19.29 -16.10 -2.37
CA ARG A 417 18.23 -16.13 -1.33
C ARG A 417 17.33 -14.91 -1.37
N GLU A 418 17.57 -14.00 -2.28
CA GLU A 418 16.77 -12.79 -2.42
C GLU A 418 15.38 -13.09 -2.99
N TRP A 419 14.43 -12.24 -2.66
CA TRP A 419 13.10 -12.27 -3.25
C TRP A 419 13.18 -11.98 -4.76
N ASP A 420 12.62 -12.89 -5.55
CA ASP A 420 12.43 -12.70 -6.98
C ASP A 420 10.95 -12.42 -7.26
N ASN A 421 10.68 -11.22 -7.72
CA ASN A 421 9.30 -10.75 -7.91
C ASN A 421 8.59 -11.44 -9.09
N ALA A 422 9.31 -12.07 -10.00
CA ALA A 422 8.75 -12.84 -11.11
C ALA A 422 8.46 -14.30 -10.73
N HIS A 423 9.20 -14.86 -9.78
CA HIS A 423 9.16 -16.31 -9.51
C HIS A 423 7.76 -16.77 -9.11
N LEU A 424 7.18 -16.17 -8.07
CA LEU A 424 5.91 -16.63 -7.52
C LEU A 424 4.75 -16.58 -8.55
N PRO A 425 4.47 -15.47 -9.25
CA PRO A 425 3.39 -15.44 -10.24
C PRO A 425 3.68 -16.35 -11.43
N ASN A 426 4.94 -16.45 -11.88
CA ASN A 426 5.28 -17.26 -13.04
C ASN A 426 5.17 -18.77 -12.77
N VAL A 427 5.58 -19.23 -11.59
CA VAL A 427 5.38 -20.63 -11.16
C VAL A 427 3.90 -21.00 -11.19
N VAL A 428 3.05 -20.16 -10.60
CA VAL A 428 1.60 -20.39 -10.59
C VAL A 428 1.03 -20.39 -12.02
N MET A 429 1.45 -19.41 -12.85
CA MET A 429 0.97 -19.31 -14.25
C MET A 429 1.40 -20.51 -15.13
N ARG A 430 2.61 -21.05 -14.92
CA ARG A 430 3.07 -22.27 -15.61
C ARG A 430 2.20 -23.48 -15.29
N GLY A 431 1.70 -23.58 -14.05
CA GLY A 431 0.84 -24.67 -13.62
C GLY A 431 -0.61 -24.56 -14.09
N ILE A 432 -1.00 -23.50 -14.80
CA ILE A 432 -2.39 -23.35 -15.24
C ILE A 432 -2.73 -24.38 -16.31
N ARG A 433 -3.72 -25.23 -16.03
CA ARG A 433 -4.29 -26.19 -16.96
C ARG A 433 -5.20 -25.46 -17.96
N ARG A 434 -4.73 -25.30 -19.18
CA ARG A 434 -5.49 -24.66 -20.24
C ARG A 434 -6.29 -25.70 -21.02
N GLY A 435 -7.55 -25.40 -21.27
CA GLY A 435 -8.37 -26.24 -22.16
C GLY A 435 -7.85 -26.23 -23.60
N PRO A 436 -8.30 -27.18 -24.44
CA PRO A 436 -7.90 -27.24 -25.84
C PRO A 436 -8.09 -25.90 -26.55
N GLY A 437 -7.08 -25.45 -27.28
CA GLY A 437 -7.10 -24.20 -28.06
C GLY A 437 -6.89 -22.91 -27.29
N LYS A 438 -6.73 -22.93 -25.98
CA LYS A 438 -6.40 -21.73 -25.18
C LYS A 438 -4.88 -21.53 -25.11
N ALA A 439 -4.37 -20.58 -25.87
CA ALA A 439 -3.00 -20.13 -25.78
C ALA A 439 -2.74 -19.35 -24.48
N PRO A 440 -1.49 -19.36 -23.95
CA PRO A 440 -1.11 -18.46 -22.87
C PRO A 440 -1.18 -17.00 -23.33
N PRO A 441 -1.36 -16.05 -22.39
CA PRO A 441 -1.30 -14.63 -22.72
C PRO A 441 0.10 -14.24 -23.23
N PRO A 442 0.22 -13.11 -23.95
CA PRO A 442 1.54 -12.59 -24.32
C PRO A 442 2.33 -12.25 -23.05
N PRO A 443 3.64 -12.58 -23.00
CA PRO A 443 4.49 -12.24 -21.87
C PRO A 443 4.76 -10.73 -21.81
N GLN A 444 5.27 -10.27 -20.67
CA GLN A 444 5.76 -8.92 -20.48
C GLN A 444 6.76 -8.54 -21.59
N PRO A 445 6.60 -7.38 -22.25
CA PRO A 445 7.49 -6.99 -23.33
C PRO A 445 8.91 -6.78 -22.81
N ARG A 446 9.89 -7.27 -23.57
CA ARG A 446 11.30 -6.92 -23.41
C ARG A 446 11.54 -5.59 -24.10
N THR A 447 12.31 -4.70 -23.46
CA THR A 447 12.74 -3.43 -24.06
C THR A 447 13.66 -3.67 -25.25
#